data_7dd8573dc6e4473f9d06bd3607220e20
#
_entry.id   7dd8573dc6e4473f9d06bd3607220e20
#
_cell.length_a   1.000
_cell.length_b   1.000
_cell.length_c   1.000
_cell.angle_alpha   90.00
_cell.angle_beta   90.00
_cell.angle_gamma   90.00
#
_symmetry.space_group_name_H-M   'P 1'
#
loop_
_entity.id
_entity.type
_entity.pdbx_description
1 polymer ?
#
loop_
_entity_poly.entity_id
_entity_poly.type
_entity_poly.pdbx_seq_one_letter_code
_entity_poly.pdbx_strand_id
1 'polypeptide(L)'
;VSADPATRAPGADPWLERWSAALAELQLEVDLAEALLASDHLPEGRRGWVPPTGLGPLPASLRARAEALLDRQAEVGRRLAEAASLARRHASAVQVLRAGGPARPVYVDTAG
;
A
#
# COMPACT_ATOMS: atom_id res chain seq x y z
N VAL A 1 4.74 43.74 -18.53
CA VAL A 1 4.17 43.34 -17.44
C VAL A 1 2.98 42.42 -17.54
N SER A 2 2.17 42.68 -18.45
CA SER A 2 1.11 41.73 -18.72
C SER A 2 1.67 40.40 -19.16
N ALA A 3 2.95 40.28 -19.21
CA ALA A 3 3.57 39.03 -19.55
C ALA A 3 3.31 37.95 -18.50
N ASP A 4 2.93 38.35 -17.31
CA ASP A 4 2.73 37.39 -16.25
C ASP A 4 1.79 36.27 -16.62
N PRO A 5 0.58 36.53 -17.08
CA PRO A 5 -0.31 35.43 -17.46
C PRO A 5 0.24 34.62 -18.61
N ALA A 6 0.93 35.28 -19.53
CA ALA A 6 1.47 34.57 -20.66
C ALA A 6 2.65 33.70 -20.26
N THR A 7 3.46 34.16 -19.33
CA THR A 7 4.60 33.39 -18.86
C THR A 7 4.22 32.15 -18.13
N ARG A 8 3.13 32.19 -17.39
CA ARG A 8 2.76 31.04 -16.59
C ARG A 8 1.74 30.15 -17.29
N ALA A 9 1.29 30.52 -18.43
CA ALA A 9 0.23 29.78 -19.06
C ALA A 9 0.54 28.32 -19.32
N PRO A 10 1.69 27.96 -19.92
CA PRO A 10 1.96 26.56 -20.19
C PRO A 10 2.26 25.82 -18.90
N GLY A 11 1.43 24.86 -18.57
CA GLY A 11 1.63 24.01 -17.42
C GLY A 11 1.29 24.62 -16.09
N ALA A 12 0.68 25.81 -16.11
CA ALA A 12 0.36 26.50 -14.88
C ALA A 12 -1.07 26.28 -14.41
N ASP A 13 -1.78 25.33 -14.98
CA ASP A 13 -3.16 25.03 -14.59
C ASP A 13 -3.18 24.44 -13.18
N PRO A 14 -3.78 25.15 -12.20
CA PRO A 14 -3.79 24.66 -10.82
C PRO A 14 -4.50 23.31 -10.67
N TRP A 15 -5.51 23.06 -11.47
CA TRP A 15 -6.22 21.80 -11.44
C TRP A 15 -5.31 20.66 -11.88
N LEU A 16 -4.61 20.84 -12.98
CA LEU A 16 -3.68 19.85 -13.49
C LEU A 16 -2.51 19.64 -12.52
N GLU A 17 -2.00 20.72 -11.95
CA GLU A 17 -0.90 20.64 -10.99
C GLU A 17 -1.31 19.88 -9.73
N ARG A 18 -2.50 20.13 -9.22
CA ARG A 18 -2.97 19.43 -8.02
C ARG A 18 -3.12 17.93 -8.29
N TRP A 19 -3.66 17.58 -9.43
CA TRP A 19 -3.78 16.18 -9.81
C TRP A 19 -2.40 15.54 -9.99
N SER A 20 -1.48 16.24 -10.63
CA SER A 20 -0.13 15.74 -10.82
C SER A 20 0.55 15.49 -9.49
N ALA A 21 0.38 16.40 -8.55
CA ALA A 21 0.95 16.24 -7.21
C ALA A 21 0.33 15.04 -6.48
N ALA A 22 -0.98 14.87 -6.58
CA ALA A 22 -1.65 13.75 -5.95
C ALA A 22 -1.16 12.41 -6.52
N LEU A 23 -0.98 12.34 -7.83
CA LEU A 23 -0.49 11.13 -8.46
C LEU A 23 0.97 10.86 -8.10
N ALA A 24 1.77 11.92 -7.93
CA ALA A 24 3.14 11.76 -7.48
C ALA A 24 3.19 11.19 -6.06
N GLU A 25 2.32 11.64 -5.18
CA GLU A 25 2.22 11.09 -3.84
C GLU A 25 1.83 9.62 -3.86
N LEU A 26 0.85 9.28 -4.68
CA LEU A 26 0.44 7.89 -4.83
C LEU A 26 1.58 7.03 -5.36
N GLN A 27 2.33 7.55 -6.31
CA GLN A 27 3.48 6.81 -6.85
C GLN A 27 4.52 6.52 -5.78
N LEU A 28 4.83 7.51 -4.95
CA LEU A 28 5.76 7.30 -3.85
C LEU A 28 5.25 6.23 -2.89
N GLU A 29 3.96 6.27 -2.62
CA GLU A 29 3.35 5.30 -1.72
C GLU A 29 3.45 3.88 -2.28
N VAL A 30 3.16 3.72 -3.55
CA VAL A 30 3.24 2.41 -4.21
C VAL A 30 4.69 1.93 -4.29
N ASP A 31 5.61 2.83 -4.64
CA ASP A 31 7.03 2.49 -4.72
C ASP A 31 7.55 2.01 -3.36
N LEU A 32 7.16 2.69 -2.30
CA LEU A 32 7.57 2.31 -0.96
C LEU A 32 6.99 0.96 -0.56
N ALA A 33 5.73 0.72 -0.89
CA ALA A 33 5.10 -0.56 -0.59
C ALA A 33 5.77 -1.71 -1.33
N GLU A 34 6.12 -1.49 -2.59
CA GLU A 34 6.84 -2.50 -3.36
C GLU A 34 8.21 -2.77 -2.76
N ALA A 35 8.89 -1.73 -2.30
CA ALA A 35 10.20 -1.90 -1.68
C ALA A 35 10.10 -2.70 -0.37
N LEU A 36 9.06 -2.45 0.42
CA LEU A 36 8.85 -3.19 1.65
C LEU A 36 8.55 -4.66 1.38
N LEU A 37 7.77 -4.94 0.34
CA LEU A 37 7.52 -6.32 -0.05
C LEU A 37 8.81 -7.03 -0.48
N ALA A 38 9.67 -6.32 -1.21
CA ALA A 38 10.92 -6.90 -1.68
C ALA A 38 11.89 -7.18 -0.53
N SER A 39 11.78 -6.46 0.55
CA SER A 39 12.67 -6.63 1.71
C SER A 39 12.08 -7.57 2.77
N ASP A 40 10.93 -8.17 2.49
CA ASP A 40 10.24 -9.05 3.44
C ASP A 40 9.86 -8.35 4.75
N HIS A 41 9.77 -7.05 4.71
CA HIS A 41 9.32 -6.27 5.85
C HIS A 41 7.86 -5.92 5.69
N LEU A 42 7.02 -6.48 6.54
CA LEU A 42 5.60 -6.13 6.52
C LEU A 42 5.40 -4.86 7.32
N PRO A 43 4.79 -3.84 6.71
CA PRO A 43 4.55 -2.60 7.43
C PRO A 43 3.41 -2.77 8.42
N GLU A 44 3.72 -2.68 9.68
CA GLU A 44 2.70 -2.73 10.71
C GLU A 44 2.12 -1.34 10.89
N GLY A 45 0.79 -1.28 10.96
CA GLY A 45 0.11 -0.01 11.21
C GLY A 45 0.22 0.99 10.08
N ARG A 46 0.62 0.56 8.92
CA ARG A 46 0.76 1.46 7.78
C ARG A 46 -0.60 1.85 7.26
N ARG A 47 -0.78 3.15 7.08
CA ARG A 47 -2.00 3.66 6.46
C ARG A 47 -1.83 3.70 4.96
N GLY A 48 -2.87 3.30 4.25
CA GLY A 48 -2.87 3.44 2.81
C GLY A 48 -2.95 4.91 2.41
N TRP A 49 -2.62 5.19 1.16
CA TRP A 49 -2.75 6.52 0.62
C TRP A 49 -4.22 6.93 0.57
N VAL A 50 -4.49 8.14 1.00
CA VAL A 50 -5.83 8.70 0.97
C VAL A 50 -5.86 9.82 -0.07
N PRO A 51 -6.77 9.74 -1.05
CA PRO A 51 -6.85 10.80 -2.07
C PRO A 51 -7.20 12.13 -1.44
N PRO A 52 -6.57 13.22 -1.89
CA PRO A 52 -6.98 14.55 -1.47
C PRO A 52 -8.42 14.82 -1.90
N THR A 53 -9.10 15.63 -1.13
CA THR A 53 -10.47 16.03 -1.47
C THR A 53 -10.46 17.30 -2.30
N GLY A 54 -11.52 17.51 -3.07
CA GLY A 54 -11.67 18.76 -3.79
C GLY A 54 -10.85 18.88 -5.05
N LEU A 55 -10.34 17.75 -5.57
CA LEU A 55 -9.56 17.78 -6.80
C LEU A 55 -10.40 17.99 -8.06
N GLY A 56 -11.68 17.64 -8.00
CA GLY A 56 -12.52 17.67 -9.17
C GLY A 56 -12.27 16.48 -10.08
N PRO A 57 -12.75 16.52 -11.31
CA PRO A 57 -12.61 15.40 -12.23
C PRO A 57 -11.16 15.22 -12.66
N LEU A 58 -10.81 13.98 -12.96
CA LEU A 58 -9.46 13.66 -13.41
C LEU A 58 -9.22 14.23 -14.81
N PRO A 59 -8.11 14.98 -14.99
CA PRO A 59 -7.77 15.46 -16.33
C PRO A 59 -7.53 14.31 -17.31
N ALA A 60 -8.02 14.46 -18.52
CA ALA A 60 -7.88 13.42 -19.52
C ALA A 60 -6.40 13.08 -19.80
N SER A 61 -5.54 14.08 -19.74
CA SER A 61 -4.12 13.88 -19.99
C SER A 61 -3.43 13.03 -18.93
N LEU A 62 -4.03 12.89 -17.75
CA LEU A 62 -3.45 12.09 -16.66
C LEU A 62 -4.15 10.74 -16.48
N ARG A 63 -5.13 10.44 -17.29
CA ARG A 63 -5.91 9.21 -17.12
C ARG A 63 -5.05 7.96 -17.18
N ALA A 64 -4.22 7.86 -18.19
CA ALA A 64 -3.40 6.66 -18.37
C ALA A 64 -2.46 6.46 -17.19
N ARG A 65 -1.87 7.55 -16.71
CA ARG A 65 -0.98 7.49 -15.55
C ARG A 65 -1.73 7.08 -14.29
N ALA A 66 -2.92 7.64 -14.11
CA ALA A 66 -3.74 7.31 -12.95
C ALA A 66 -4.16 5.85 -12.97
N GLU A 67 -4.57 5.34 -14.12
CA GLU A 67 -4.98 3.95 -14.25
C GLU A 67 -3.82 3.00 -13.96
N ALA A 68 -2.66 3.32 -14.49
CA ALA A 68 -1.47 2.49 -14.26
C ALA A 68 -1.09 2.46 -12.78
N LEU A 69 -1.18 3.60 -12.09
CA LEU A 69 -0.88 3.66 -10.66
C LEU A 69 -1.90 2.90 -9.83
N LEU A 70 -3.18 2.98 -10.20
CA LEU A 70 -4.21 2.24 -9.50
C LEU A 70 -4.04 0.73 -9.68
N ASP A 71 -3.65 0.30 -10.86
CA ASP A 71 -3.37 -1.11 -11.10
C ASP A 71 -2.21 -1.59 -10.23
N ARG A 72 -1.14 -0.80 -10.17
CA ARG A 72 -0.01 -1.13 -9.31
C ARG A 72 -0.41 -1.16 -7.84
N GLN A 73 -1.22 -0.19 -7.42
CA GLN A 73 -1.69 -0.11 -6.05
C GLN A 73 -2.51 -1.36 -5.69
N ALA A 74 -3.39 -1.77 -6.57
CA ALA A 74 -4.21 -2.96 -6.34
C ALA A 74 -3.35 -4.21 -6.24
N GLU A 75 -2.35 -4.34 -7.10
CA GLU A 75 -1.45 -5.48 -7.09
C GLU A 75 -0.63 -5.54 -5.81
N VAL A 76 -0.08 -4.39 -5.40
CA VAL A 76 0.70 -4.32 -4.16
C VAL A 76 -0.19 -4.64 -2.96
N GLY A 77 -1.41 -4.09 -2.94
CA GLY A 77 -2.36 -4.38 -1.87
C GLY A 77 -2.65 -5.87 -1.75
N ARG A 78 -2.84 -6.53 -2.88
CA ARG A 78 -3.08 -7.96 -2.88
C ARG A 78 -1.88 -8.74 -2.34
N ARG A 79 -0.68 -8.36 -2.76
CA ARG A 79 0.54 -9.02 -2.28
C ARG A 79 0.76 -8.79 -0.79
N LEU A 80 0.48 -7.59 -0.31
CA LEU A 80 0.59 -7.30 1.12
C LEU A 80 -0.40 -8.14 1.92
N ALA A 81 -1.62 -8.28 1.41
CA ALA A 81 -2.63 -9.09 2.09
C ALA A 81 -2.23 -10.57 2.12
N GLU A 82 -1.68 -11.07 1.02
CA GLU A 82 -1.18 -12.45 0.98
C GLU A 82 -0.05 -12.67 1.98
N ALA A 83 0.91 -11.74 2.02
CA ALA A 83 2.02 -11.83 2.93
C ALA A 83 1.57 -11.77 4.39
N ALA A 84 0.63 -10.89 4.69
CA ALA A 84 0.07 -10.78 6.04
C ALA A 84 -0.66 -12.05 6.43
N SER A 85 -1.43 -12.64 5.50
CA SER A 85 -2.13 -13.88 5.76
C SER A 85 -1.17 -15.03 6.03
N LEU A 86 -0.10 -15.11 5.25
CA LEU A 86 0.92 -16.13 5.45
C LEU A 86 1.60 -15.97 6.80
N ALA A 87 1.93 -14.74 7.18
CA ALA A 87 2.56 -14.46 8.46
C ALA A 87 1.66 -14.85 9.63
N ARG A 88 0.36 -14.56 9.51
CA ARG A 88 -0.60 -14.95 10.56
C ARG A 88 -0.71 -16.47 10.69
N ARG A 89 -0.75 -17.16 9.57
CA ARG A 89 -0.79 -18.64 9.59
C ARG A 89 0.45 -19.22 10.22
N HIS A 90 1.61 -18.63 9.89
CA HIS A 90 2.86 -19.07 10.47
C HIS A 90 2.88 -18.85 11.99
N ALA A 91 2.48 -17.69 12.45
CA ALA A 91 2.41 -17.38 13.86
C ALA A 91 1.44 -18.31 14.60
N SER A 92 0.30 -18.59 13.98
CA SER A 92 -0.70 -19.48 14.54
C SER A 92 -0.15 -20.91 14.68
N ALA A 93 0.55 -21.38 13.66
CA ALA A 93 1.16 -22.72 13.71
C ALA A 93 2.21 -22.82 14.80
N VAL A 94 3.03 -21.78 14.95
CA VAL A 94 4.03 -21.75 16.01
C VAL A 94 3.36 -21.78 17.38
N GLN A 95 2.28 -21.05 17.54
CA GLN A 95 1.55 -21.06 18.81
C GLN A 95 0.97 -22.43 19.12
N VAL A 96 0.43 -23.08 18.14
CA VAL A 96 -0.14 -24.43 18.34
C VAL A 96 0.97 -25.40 18.78
N LEU A 97 2.10 -25.33 18.13
CA LEU A 97 3.22 -26.19 18.50
C LEU A 97 3.69 -25.94 19.94
N ARG A 98 3.77 -24.69 20.32
CA ARG A 98 4.19 -24.33 21.68
C ARG A 98 3.17 -24.77 22.72
N ALA A 99 1.89 -24.61 22.42
CA ALA A 99 0.84 -24.97 23.35
C ALA A 99 0.70 -26.48 23.50
N GLY A 100 0.86 -27.21 22.40
CA GLY A 100 0.67 -28.65 22.45
C GLY A 100 1.85 -29.44 22.95
N GLY A 101 3.07 -28.95 22.71
CA GLY A 101 4.27 -29.71 23.01
C GLY A 101 4.41 -30.13 24.46
N PRO A 102 4.43 -29.20 25.41
CA PRO A 102 4.67 -29.57 26.80
C PRO A 102 3.57 -30.36 27.45
N ALA A 103 2.36 -30.23 26.97
CA ALA A 103 1.21 -30.84 27.64
C ALA A 103 1.02 -32.32 27.28
N ARG A 104 1.52 -32.75 26.17
CA ARG A 104 1.28 -34.10 25.69
C ARG A 104 1.81 -35.21 26.62
N PRO A 105 3.04 -35.08 27.08
CA PRO A 105 3.55 -36.13 27.97
C PRO A 105 2.71 -36.31 29.22
N VAL A 106 2.13 -35.25 29.70
CA VAL A 106 1.30 -35.29 30.88
C VAL A 106 0.05 -36.12 30.67
N TYR A 107 -0.56 -35.99 29.54
CA TYR A 107 -1.72 -36.81 29.22
C TYR A 107 -1.42 -38.29 29.17
N VAL A 108 -0.29 -38.61 28.59
CA VAL A 108 0.09 -40.00 28.51
C VAL A 108 0.28 -40.57 29.89
N ASP A 109 0.89 -39.85 30.76
CA ASP A 109 1.13 -40.29 32.12
C ASP A 109 -0.16 -40.54 32.86
N THR A 110 -1.13 -39.65 32.69
CA THR A 110 -2.40 -39.82 33.38
C THR A 110 -3.15 -41.03 32.88
N ALA A 111 -2.95 -41.38 31.63
CA ALA A 111 -3.60 -42.55 31.10
C ALA A 111 -3.14 -43.83 31.76
N GLY A 112 -1.94 -43.83 32.20
CA GLY A 112 -1.45 -44.97 32.94
C GLY A 112 -2.10 -45.04 34.28
#